data_9ae83421150b229b5bcd01eed3e3572b
#
_entry.id   9ae83421150b229b5bcd01eed3e3572b
#
_cell.length_a   1.000
_cell.length_b   1.000
_cell.length_c   1.000
_cell.angle_alpha   90.00
_cell.angle_beta   90.00
_cell.angle_gamma   90.00
#
_symmetry.space_group_name_H-M   'P 1'
#
loop_
_entity.id
_entity.type
_entity.pdbx_description
1 polymer ?
#
loop_
_entity_poly.entity_id
_entity_poly.type
_entity_poly.pdbx_seq_one_letter_code
_entity_poly.pdbx_strand_id
1 'polypeptide(L)'
;MVNIFSTLIRADAGEITVAGHDVARDPDGVRAAIGVTGQFSAVDNLLTGEENLVLMADLNHLPKQEGRRRAAELLERFDLADAAKKPAMTYSGGMRRRLDLAMSLVGDPKVLFLDEPTAGLDPRSRRTMWEIIRELVASGVTVLLTTQYLEEADQLADRIALLDRGRIVAQGTPEELKRLVPGGHVLLRFADARGLASAAALVSDGVPDADALTLQVPSDGGMRSLKALLDRLDDESIEVAELTVHTPDLDDVFLALTGHPTEQKETVK
;
A
#
# COMPACT_ATOMS: atom_id res chain seq x y z
N MET A 1 -7.19 12.03 -10.13
CA MET A 1 -7.25 12.72 -8.83
C MET A 1 -5.91 13.37 -8.52
N VAL A 2 -4.79 12.67 -8.51
CA VAL A 2 -3.44 13.24 -8.28
C VAL A 2 -3.16 14.45 -9.17
N ASN A 3 -3.45 14.38 -10.47
CA ASN A 3 -3.26 15.49 -11.41
C ASN A 3 -4.05 16.76 -11.06
N ILE A 4 -5.21 16.62 -10.40
CA ILE A 4 -5.99 17.78 -9.92
C ILE A 4 -5.32 18.39 -8.68
N PHE A 5 -4.95 17.56 -7.72
CA PHE A 5 -4.31 18.01 -6.48
C PHE A 5 -2.93 18.64 -6.71
N SER A 6 -2.21 18.15 -7.74
CA SER A 6 -0.91 18.70 -8.17
C SER A 6 -1.03 19.87 -9.15
N THR A 7 -2.23 20.42 -9.36
CA THR A 7 -2.51 21.57 -10.25
C THR A 7 -2.25 21.35 -11.74
N LEU A 8 -2.04 20.10 -12.20
CA LEU A 8 -1.80 19.77 -13.61
C LEU A 8 -3.05 19.88 -14.46
N ILE A 9 -4.22 19.58 -13.87
CA ILE A 9 -5.54 19.77 -14.51
C ILE A 9 -6.49 20.46 -13.54
N ARG A 10 -7.46 21.20 -14.06
CA ARG A 10 -8.48 21.85 -13.23
C ARG A 10 -9.59 20.90 -12.87
N ALA A 11 -10.14 21.06 -11.66
CA ALA A 11 -11.39 20.41 -11.27
C ALA A 11 -12.59 21.13 -11.95
N ASP A 12 -13.60 20.36 -12.33
CA ASP A 12 -14.85 20.92 -12.90
C ASP A 12 -15.68 21.60 -11.81
N ALA A 13 -15.63 21.10 -10.59
CA ALA A 13 -16.34 21.66 -9.42
C ALA A 13 -15.69 21.21 -8.12
N GLY A 14 -16.08 21.86 -7.03
CA GLY A 14 -15.59 21.57 -5.69
C GLY A 14 -14.44 22.46 -5.26
N GLU A 15 -14.09 22.40 -3.98
CA GLU A 15 -12.99 23.16 -3.37
C GLU A 15 -11.92 22.17 -2.90
N ILE A 16 -10.66 22.50 -3.17
CA ILE A 16 -9.52 21.65 -2.83
C ILE A 16 -8.44 22.52 -2.20
N THR A 17 -7.98 22.09 -1.03
CA THR A 17 -6.89 22.76 -0.32
C THR A 17 -5.75 21.76 -0.10
N VAL A 18 -4.53 22.14 -0.45
CA VAL A 18 -3.30 21.35 -0.25
C VAL A 18 -2.29 22.20 0.52
N ALA A 19 -1.81 21.69 1.63
CA ALA A 19 -0.87 22.41 2.53
C ALA A 19 -1.33 23.84 2.92
N GLY A 20 -2.65 24.08 2.97
CA GLY A 20 -3.24 25.39 3.29
C GLY A 20 -3.45 26.31 2.08
N HIS A 21 -3.06 25.88 0.87
CA HIS A 21 -3.23 26.63 -0.38
C HIS A 21 -4.43 26.10 -1.18
N ASP A 22 -5.28 27.00 -1.68
CA ASP A 22 -6.38 26.64 -2.58
C ASP A 22 -5.85 26.29 -3.97
N VAL A 23 -6.17 25.08 -4.45
CA VAL A 23 -5.63 24.54 -5.71
C VAL A 23 -6.00 25.41 -6.93
N ALA A 24 -7.16 26.07 -6.91
CA ALA A 24 -7.64 26.88 -8.04
C ALA A 24 -7.16 28.33 -7.96
N ARG A 25 -7.02 28.89 -6.73
CA ARG A 25 -6.72 30.30 -6.51
C ARG A 25 -5.24 30.57 -6.28
N ASP A 26 -4.53 29.59 -5.68
CA ASP A 26 -3.09 29.68 -5.36
C ASP A 26 -2.32 28.43 -5.81
N PRO A 27 -2.32 28.12 -7.11
CA PRO A 27 -1.62 26.95 -7.62
C PRO A 27 -0.10 27.03 -7.44
N ASP A 28 0.47 28.24 -7.38
CA ASP A 28 1.91 28.40 -7.16
C ASP A 28 2.30 28.06 -5.72
N GLY A 29 1.50 28.46 -4.73
CA GLY A 29 1.66 28.04 -3.34
C GLY A 29 1.53 26.53 -3.16
N VAL A 30 0.58 25.91 -3.88
CA VAL A 30 0.47 24.43 -3.90
C VAL A 30 1.75 23.81 -4.45
N ARG A 31 2.21 24.24 -5.65
CA ARG A 31 3.42 23.66 -6.30
C ARG A 31 4.68 23.80 -5.46
N ALA A 32 4.81 24.90 -4.74
CA ALA A 32 5.94 25.11 -3.83
C ALA A 32 5.90 24.18 -2.58
N ALA A 33 4.72 23.67 -2.21
CA ALA A 33 4.53 22.86 -1.03
C ALA A 33 4.47 21.35 -1.29
N ILE A 34 4.47 20.91 -2.56
CA ILE A 34 4.28 19.50 -2.94
C ILE A 34 5.50 18.91 -3.63
N GLY A 35 5.68 17.60 -3.45
CA GLY A 35 6.45 16.74 -4.33
C GLY A 35 5.51 15.76 -5.06
N VAL A 36 5.85 15.40 -6.28
CA VAL A 36 5.03 14.48 -7.08
C VAL A 36 5.93 13.44 -7.71
N THR A 37 5.60 12.16 -7.49
CA THR A 37 6.19 11.04 -8.23
C THR A 37 5.06 10.38 -9.02
N GLY A 38 5.12 10.53 -10.35
CA GLY A 38 4.10 10.00 -11.25
C GLY A 38 4.28 8.51 -11.57
N GLN A 39 3.35 7.97 -12.35
CA GLN A 39 3.42 6.60 -12.87
C GLN A 39 4.65 6.40 -13.77
N PHE A 40 5.06 7.42 -14.53
CA PHE A 40 6.31 7.41 -15.29
C PHE A 40 7.39 8.16 -14.53
N SER A 41 8.57 7.55 -14.46
CA SER A 41 9.73 8.14 -13.78
C SER A 41 10.19 9.41 -14.50
N ALA A 42 10.44 10.46 -13.72
CA ALA A 42 11.02 11.71 -14.20
C ALA A 42 12.55 11.65 -14.34
N VAL A 43 13.16 10.51 -14.03
CA VAL A 43 14.62 10.31 -14.08
C VAL A 43 15.13 10.39 -15.53
N ASP A 44 16.07 11.30 -15.79
CA ASP A 44 16.81 11.30 -17.03
C ASP A 44 17.86 10.18 -17.02
N ASN A 45 17.68 9.22 -17.89
CA ASN A 45 18.52 8.02 -17.97
C ASN A 45 19.97 8.32 -18.44
N LEU A 46 20.21 9.44 -19.09
CA LEU A 46 21.54 9.84 -19.60
C LEU A 46 22.37 10.54 -18.50
N LEU A 47 21.69 11.13 -17.52
CA LEU A 47 22.33 11.77 -16.39
C LEU A 47 22.67 10.73 -15.30
N THR A 48 23.66 11.06 -14.48
CA THR A 48 23.98 10.32 -13.26
C THR A 48 22.91 10.55 -12.18
N GLY A 49 22.91 9.74 -11.13
CA GLY A 49 21.99 9.97 -9.99
C GLY A 49 22.19 11.34 -9.34
N GLU A 50 23.46 11.77 -9.18
CA GLU A 50 23.81 13.09 -8.66
C GLU A 50 23.32 14.23 -9.57
N GLU A 51 23.54 14.11 -10.89
CA GLU A 51 23.11 15.13 -11.85
C GLU A 51 21.59 15.27 -11.93
N ASN A 52 20.82 14.17 -11.83
CA ASN A 52 19.36 14.21 -11.73
C ASN A 52 18.90 15.03 -10.53
N LEU A 53 19.48 14.81 -9.35
CA LEU A 53 19.13 15.55 -8.14
C LEU A 53 19.56 17.02 -8.19
N VAL A 54 20.73 17.30 -8.75
CA VAL A 54 21.20 18.68 -8.95
C VAL A 54 20.30 19.42 -9.94
N LEU A 55 19.87 18.77 -11.03
CA LEU A 55 18.89 19.34 -11.96
C LEU A 55 17.60 19.71 -11.25
N MET A 56 17.09 18.84 -10.38
CA MET A 56 15.89 19.15 -9.57
C MET A 56 16.14 20.32 -8.61
N ALA A 57 17.33 20.44 -8.03
CA ALA A 57 17.68 21.57 -7.19
C ALA A 57 17.71 22.90 -7.97
N ASP A 58 18.24 22.88 -9.18
CA ASP A 58 18.25 24.05 -10.07
C ASP A 58 16.81 24.45 -10.48
N LEU A 59 15.96 23.46 -10.79
CA LEU A 59 14.54 23.69 -11.10
C LEU A 59 13.74 24.24 -9.90
N ASN A 60 14.12 23.87 -8.67
CA ASN A 60 13.58 24.44 -7.44
C ASN A 60 14.27 25.76 -7.02
N HIS A 61 15.13 26.33 -7.87
CA HIS A 61 15.85 27.59 -7.62
C HIS A 61 16.73 27.58 -6.36
N LEU A 62 17.23 26.42 -5.95
CA LEU A 62 18.15 26.33 -4.82
C LEU A 62 19.53 26.89 -5.19
N PRO A 63 20.21 27.60 -4.26
CA PRO A 63 21.60 28.00 -4.45
C PRO A 63 22.48 26.77 -4.75
N LYS A 64 23.43 26.87 -5.67
CA LYS A 64 24.26 25.75 -6.15
C LYS A 64 24.90 24.92 -5.03
N GLN A 65 25.40 25.57 -3.97
CA GLN A 65 26.01 24.88 -2.84
C GLN A 65 24.98 24.08 -2.06
N GLU A 66 23.81 24.67 -1.84
CA GLU A 66 22.68 24.03 -1.15
C GLU A 66 22.13 22.85 -1.95
N GLY A 67 21.93 23.04 -3.27
CA GLY A 67 21.46 21.99 -4.16
C GLY A 67 22.38 20.75 -4.15
N ARG A 68 23.70 20.98 -4.20
CA ARG A 68 24.68 19.88 -4.12
C ARG A 68 24.66 19.18 -2.74
N ARG A 69 24.55 19.96 -1.66
CA ARG A 69 24.43 19.41 -0.31
C ARG A 69 23.18 18.54 -0.20
N ARG A 70 22.03 19.06 -0.64
CA ARG A 70 20.76 18.34 -0.63
C ARG A 70 20.79 17.07 -1.48
N ALA A 71 21.41 17.14 -2.67
CA ALA A 71 21.59 15.98 -3.53
C ALA A 71 22.41 14.86 -2.84
N ALA A 72 23.52 15.23 -2.19
CA ALA A 72 24.34 14.26 -1.45
C ALA A 72 23.58 13.62 -0.28
N GLU A 73 22.84 14.41 0.52
CA GLU A 73 22.03 13.93 1.61
C GLU A 73 20.93 12.95 1.15
N LEU A 74 20.27 13.27 0.03
CA LEU A 74 19.26 12.39 -0.54
C LEU A 74 19.85 11.10 -1.10
N LEU A 75 21.01 11.16 -1.75
CA LEU A 75 21.70 9.96 -2.23
C LEU A 75 22.06 9.01 -1.08
N GLU A 76 22.54 9.54 0.03
CA GLU A 76 22.82 8.75 1.23
C GLU A 76 21.52 8.17 1.84
N ARG A 77 20.51 9.01 2.05
CA ARG A 77 19.23 8.60 2.64
C ARG A 77 18.54 7.48 1.84
N PHE A 78 18.69 7.50 0.51
CA PHE A 78 18.04 6.54 -0.39
C PHE A 78 18.95 5.35 -0.78
N ASP A 79 20.11 5.19 -0.13
CA ASP A 79 21.08 4.12 -0.41
C ASP A 79 21.46 4.08 -1.90
N LEU A 80 21.83 5.26 -2.43
CA LEU A 80 22.26 5.46 -3.82
C LEU A 80 23.65 6.10 -3.91
N ALA A 81 24.35 6.35 -2.79
CA ALA A 81 25.65 7.02 -2.74
C ALA A 81 26.71 6.31 -3.59
N ASP A 82 26.80 4.97 -3.52
CA ASP A 82 27.75 4.16 -4.28
C ASP A 82 27.50 4.19 -5.80
N ALA A 83 26.29 4.56 -6.20
CA ALA A 83 25.88 4.67 -7.59
C ALA A 83 25.74 6.12 -8.08
N ALA A 84 25.98 7.11 -7.21
CA ALA A 84 25.73 8.53 -7.47
C ALA A 84 26.29 9.03 -8.81
N LYS A 85 27.49 8.58 -9.18
CA LYS A 85 28.22 8.98 -10.39
C LYS A 85 28.01 8.05 -11.61
N LYS A 86 27.15 7.05 -11.47
CA LYS A 86 26.78 6.16 -12.59
C LYS A 86 25.58 6.71 -13.33
N PRO A 87 25.51 6.59 -14.67
CA PRO A 87 24.33 6.96 -15.43
C PRO A 87 23.08 6.19 -14.93
N ALA A 88 21.95 6.88 -14.80
CA ALA A 88 20.71 6.29 -14.29
C ALA A 88 20.16 5.16 -15.17
N MET A 89 20.55 5.09 -16.46
CA MET A 89 20.24 3.96 -17.33
C MET A 89 20.82 2.63 -16.82
N THR A 90 21.86 2.66 -15.99
CA THR A 90 22.51 1.46 -15.41
C THR A 90 21.87 1.03 -14.09
N TYR A 91 20.92 1.80 -13.57
CA TYR A 91 20.26 1.50 -12.31
C TYR A 91 19.24 0.35 -12.47
N SER A 92 19.09 -0.46 -11.41
CA SER A 92 17.98 -1.40 -11.33
C SER A 92 16.65 -0.64 -11.26
N GLY A 93 15.53 -1.33 -11.50
CA GLY A 93 14.20 -0.73 -11.36
C GLY A 93 13.96 -0.11 -9.98
N GLY A 94 14.35 -0.82 -8.91
CA GLY A 94 14.27 -0.32 -7.54
C GLY A 94 15.16 0.89 -7.27
N MET A 95 16.38 0.91 -7.77
CA MET A 95 17.27 2.09 -7.67
C MET A 95 16.70 3.29 -8.39
N ARG A 96 16.15 3.08 -9.59
CA ARG A 96 15.54 4.16 -10.38
C ARG A 96 14.31 4.74 -9.68
N ARG A 97 13.48 3.88 -9.09
CA ARG A 97 12.30 4.32 -8.33
C ARG A 97 12.68 5.07 -7.05
N ARG A 98 13.74 4.64 -6.35
CA ARG A 98 14.31 5.36 -5.20
C ARG A 98 14.87 6.74 -5.61
N LEU A 99 15.54 6.83 -6.74
CA LEU A 99 16.03 8.11 -7.27
C LEU A 99 14.86 9.05 -7.62
N ASP A 100 13.83 8.54 -8.28
CA ASP A 100 12.63 9.31 -8.65
C ASP A 100 11.93 9.89 -7.41
N LEU A 101 11.79 9.09 -6.36
CA LEU A 101 11.26 9.54 -5.08
C LEU A 101 12.20 10.58 -4.42
N ALA A 102 13.50 10.36 -4.44
CA ALA A 102 14.47 11.33 -3.91
C ALA A 102 14.40 12.68 -4.64
N MET A 103 14.23 12.67 -5.97
CA MET A 103 14.05 13.87 -6.78
C MET A 103 12.84 14.70 -6.34
N SER A 104 11.73 14.06 -5.98
CA SER A 104 10.52 14.75 -5.52
C SER A 104 10.67 15.41 -4.14
N LEU A 105 11.72 15.07 -3.39
CA LEU A 105 12.02 15.60 -2.06
C LEU A 105 13.03 16.76 -2.06
N VAL A 106 13.60 17.10 -3.21
CA VAL A 106 14.64 18.13 -3.30
C VAL A 106 14.12 19.49 -2.81
N GLY A 107 12.87 19.84 -3.12
CA GLY A 107 12.22 21.08 -2.74
C GLY A 107 11.70 21.14 -1.29
N ASP A 108 11.98 20.13 -0.48
CA ASP A 108 11.49 20.02 0.92
C ASP A 108 9.95 20.11 1.04
N PRO A 109 9.20 19.26 0.32
CA PRO A 109 7.75 19.34 0.26
C PRO A 109 7.09 19.01 1.61
N LYS A 110 5.94 19.67 1.89
CA LYS A 110 5.07 19.34 3.01
C LYS A 110 4.14 18.17 2.69
N VAL A 111 3.77 18.02 1.41
CA VAL A 111 2.89 16.96 0.92
C VAL A 111 3.54 16.26 -0.26
N LEU A 112 3.53 14.94 -0.24
CA LEU A 112 4.08 14.10 -1.30
C LEU A 112 2.96 13.29 -1.95
N PHE A 113 2.80 13.43 -3.26
CA PHE A 113 1.90 12.63 -4.08
C PHE A 113 2.66 11.50 -4.75
N LEU A 114 2.29 10.26 -4.47
CA LEU A 114 2.89 9.06 -5.04
C LEU A 114 1.85 8.30 -5.86
N ASP A 115 2.05 8.23 -7.17
CA ASP A 115 1.15 7.49 -8.05
C ASP A 115 1.76 6.11 -8.33
N GLU A 116 1.15 5.06 -7.74
CA GLU A 116 1.58 3.67 -7.79
C GLU A 116 3.10 3.48 -7.49
N PRO A 117 3.58 3.87 -6.29
CA PRO A 117 5.03 3.99 -6.02
C PRO A 117 5.80 2.67 -6.13
N THR A 118 5.14 1.53 -6.03
CA THR A 118 5.78 0.21 -6.05
C THR A 118 5.42 -0.64 -7.25
N ALA A 119 4.67 -0.08 -8.22
CA ALA A 119 4.31 -0.82 -9.43
C ALA A 119 5.54 -1.33 -10.18
N GLY A 120 5.53 -2.62 -10.55
CA GLY A 120 6.62 -3.26 -11.28
C GLY A 120 7.89 -3.54 -10.48
N LEU A 121 7.90 -3.29 -9.18
CA LEU A 121 9.04 -3.64 -8.31
C LEU A 121 8.95 -5.10 -7.84
N ASP A 122 10.13 -5.71 -7.69
CA ASP A 122 10.25 -6.99 -7.00
C ASP A 122 9.88 -6.87 -5.50
N PRO A 123 9.57 -7.98 -4.80
CA PRO A 123 9.12 -7.93 -3.41
C PRO A 123 10.11 -7.30 -2.44
N ARG A 124 11.43 -7.42 -2.67
CA ARG A 124 12.45 -6.81 -1.82
C ARG A 124 12.47 -5.29 -2.02
N SER A 125 12.51 -4.85 -3.27
CA SER A 125 12.49 -3.42 -3.63
C SER A 125 11.20 -2.74 -3.14
N ARG A 126 10.05 -3.44 -3.17
CA ARG A 126 8.78 -2.96 -2.64
C ARG A 126 8.86 -2.72 -1.13
N ARG A 127 9.37 -3.68 -0.36
CA ARG A 127 9.54 -3.53 1.10
C ARG A 127 10.45 -2.36 1.45
N THR A 128 11.59 -2.22 0.76
CA THR A 128 12.49 -1.07 0.95
C THR A 128 11.78 0.26 0.67
N MET A 129 10.93 0.32 -0.37
CA MET A 129 10.15 1.52 -0.68
C MET A 129 9.14 1.84 0.43
N TRP A 130 8.47 0.84 0.99
CA TRP A 130 7.57 1.02 2.13
C TRP A 130 8.29 1.55 3.38
N GLU A 131 9.48 1.05 3.66
CA GLU A 131 10.32 1.55 4.76
C GLU A 131 10.63 3.03 4.58
N ILE A 132 11.07 3.43 3.38
CA ILE A 132 11.36 4.82 3.04
C ILE A 132 10.10 5.70 3.20
N ILE A 133 8.94 5.26 2.72
CA ILE A 133 7.69 6.01 2.85
C ILE A 133 7.31 6.21 4.33
N ARG A 134 7.43 5.16 5.16
CA ARG A 134 7.19 5.27 6.61
C ARG A 134 8.14 6.26 7.30
N GLU A 135 9.42 6.26 6.93
CA GLU A 135 10.39 7.23 7.45
C GLU A 135 10.06 8.67 7.05
N LEU A 136 9.57 8.89 5.83
CA LEU A 136 9.11 10.19 5.38
C LEU A 136 7.91 10.68 6.20
N VAL A 137 6.92 9.83 6.42
CA VAL A 137 5.76 10.14 7.27
C VAL A 137 6.20 10.43 8.71
N ALA A 138 7.09 9.61 9.27
CA ALA A 138 7.63 9.81 10.61
C ALA A 138 8.43 11.12 10.75
N SER A 139 9.03 11.62 9.65
CA SER A 139 9.70 12.92 9.61
C SER A 139 8.74 14.12 9.43
N GLY A 140 7.43 13.88 9.34
CA GLY A 140 6.38 14.92 9.27
C GLY A 140 5.90 15.24 7.86
N VAL A 141 6.31 14.52 6.83
CA VAL A 141 5.79 14.68 5.47
C VAL A 141 4.42 14.01 5.37
N THR A 142 3.42 14.73 4.88
CA THR A 142 2.12 14.11 4.56
C THR A 142 2.22 13.39 3.22
N VAL A 143 1.85 12.12 3.18
CA VAL A 143 1.89 11.32 1.94
C VAL A 143 0.48 10.96 1.50
N LEU A 144 0.15 11.26 0.25
CA LEU A 144 -1.02 10.71 -0.45
C LEU A 144 -0.50 9.78 -1.53
N LEU A 145 -0.78 8.49 -1.40
CA LEU A 145 -0.43 7.50 -2.41
C LEU A 145 -1.68 6.92 -3.08
N THR A 146 -1.56 6.60 -4.35
CA THR A 146 -2.52 5.75 -5.06
C THR A 146 -1.89 4.38 -5.26
N THR A 147 -2.66 3.34 -5.10
CA THR A 147 -2.20 1.97 -5.36
C THR A 147 -3.36 1.06 -5.76
N GLN A 148 -3.06 0.07 -6.58
CA GLN A 148 -3.93 -1.07 -6.83
C GLN A 148 -3.58 -2.27 -5.94
N TYR A 149 -2.49 -2.19 -5.17
CA TYR A 149 -2.08 -3.25 -4.24
C TYR A 149 -2.67 -2.97 -2.86
N LEU A 150 -3.69 -3.73 -2.49
CA LEU A 150 -4.39 -3.54 -1.21
C LEU A 150 -3.49 -3.84 0.00
N GLU A 151 -2.52 -4.76 -0.16
CA GLU A 151 -1.46 -4.99 0.84
C GLU A 151 -0.63 -3.72 1.12
N GLU A 152 -0.31 -2.92 0.07
CA GLU A 152 0.42 -1.65 0.24
C GLU A 152 -0.40 -0.64 1.04
N ALA A 153 -1.70 -0.52 0.72
CA ALA A 153 -2.60 0.35 1.46
C ALA A 153 -2.72 -0.08 2.92
N ASP A 154 -2.84 -1.38 3.19
CA ASP A 154 -2.92 -1.94 4.55
C ASP A 154 -1.66 -1.68 5.38
N GLN A 155 -0.49 -1.72 4.74
CA GLN A 155 0.81 -1.56 5.41
C GLN A 155 1.21 -0.10 5.64
N LEU A 156 0.73 0.84 4.83
CA LEU A 156 1.24 2.21 4.81
C LEU A 156 0.22 3.26 5.23
N ALA A 157 -1.08 3.03 5.03
CA ALA A 157 -2.05 4.09 5.14
C ALA A 157 -2.65 4.19 6.55
N ASP A 158 -2.69 5.41 7.10
CA ASP A 158 -3.49 5.73 8.28
C ASP A 158 -4.99 5.78 7.92
N ARG A 159 -5.31 6.22 6.69
CA ARG A 159 -6.67 6.28 6.16
C ARG A 159 -6.68 5.91 4.69
N ILE A 160 -7.72 5.17 4.30
CA ILE A 160 -7.92 4.69 2.93
C ILE A 160 -9.24 5.26 2.40
N ALA A 161 -9.25 5.63 1.12
CA ALA A 161 -10.45 5.90 0.35
C ALA A 161 -10.51 4.91 -0.83
N LEU A 162 -11.51 4.04 -0.84
CA LEU A 162 -11.76 3.11 -1.94
C LEU A 162 -12.53 3.82 -3.06
N LEU A 163 -11.95 3.81 -4.26
CA LEU A 163 -12.54 4.38 -5.45
C LEU A 163 -13.05 3.27 -6.37
N ASP A 164 -14.33 3.33 -6.76
CA ASP A 164 -14.89 2.54 -7.84
C ASP A 164 -15.66 3.44 -8.81
N ARG A 165 -15.37 3.32 -10.10
CA ARG A 165 -16.02 4.08 -11.20
C ARG A 165 -16.10 5.58 -10.94
N GLY A 166 -15.01 6.16 -10.39
CA GLY A 166 -14.90 7.58 -10.09
C GLY A 166 -15.66 8.06 -8.85
N ARG A 167 -16.16 7.15 -8.02
CA ARG A 167 -16.84 7.46 -6.76
C ARG A 167 -16.12 6.83 -5.57
N ILE A 168 -16.11 7.53 -4.46
CA ILE A 168 -15.65 6.94 -3.19
C ILE A 168 -16.78 6.03 -2.68
N VAL A 169 -16.47 4.72 -2.60
CA VAL A 169 -17.43 3.69 -2.14
C VAL A 169 -17.27 3.38 -0.66
N ALA A 170 -16.07 3.58 -0.10
CA ALA A 170 -15.80 3.49 1.33
C ALA A 170 -14.57 4.33 1.70
N GLN A 171 -14.50 4.76 2.96
CA GLN A 171 -13.33 5.43 3.50
C GLN A 171 -13.22 5.17 5.01
N GLY A 172 -11.99 5.06 5.52
CA GLY A 172 -11.74 4.81 6.94
C GLY A 172 -10.30 4.41 7.19
N THR A 173 -9.98 3.99 8.42
CA THR A 173 -8.73 3.29 8.71
C THR A 173 -8.78 1.88 8.11
N PRO A 174 -7.64 1.20 7.90
CA PRO A 174 -7.64 -0.20 7.47
C PRO A 174 -8.55 -1.10 8.32
N GLU A 175 -8.49 -0.95 9.65
CA GLU A 175 -9.31 -1.74 10.59
C GLU A 175 -10.80 -1.41 10.51
N GLU A 176 -11.17 -0.14 10.30
CA GLU A 176 -12.56 0.27 10.09
C GLU A 176 -13.13 -0.37 8.83
N LEU A 177 -12.36 -0.35 7.73
CA LEU A 177 -12.78 -0.95 6.47
C LEU A 177 -12.92 -2.46 6.57
N LYS A 178 -11.97 -3.16 7.19
CA LYS A 178 -12.05 -4.62 7.40
C LYS A 178 -13.27 -5.04 8.20
N ARG A 179 -13.79 -4.19 9.10
CA ARG A 179 -15.03 -4.45 9.86
C ARG A 179 -16.32 -4.31 9.04
N LEU A 180 -16.26 -3.68 7.85
CA LEU A 180 -17.44 -3.56 6.99
C LEU A 180 -17.86 -4.90 6.38
N VAL A 181 -16.94 -5.87 6.32
CA VAL A 181 -17.19 -7.18 5.75
C VAL A 181 -17.24 -8.22 6.87
N PRO A 182 -18.40 -8.81 7.14
CA PRO A 182 -18.47 -10.00 7.98
C PRO A 182 -17.85 -11.17 7.21
N GLY A 183 -16.86 -11.83 7.76
CA GLY A 183 -16.25 -12.92 6.99
C GLY A 183 -14.99 -13.51 7.60
N GLY A 184 -14.60 -13.10 8.81
CA GLY A 184 -13.62 -13.85 9.56
C GLY A 184 -14.09 -15.28 9.73
N HIS A 185 -13.23 -16.24 9.46
CA HIS A 185 -13.54 -17.65 9.66
C HIS A 185 -12.31 -18.43 10.13
N VAL A 186 -12.59 -19.50 10.82
CA VAL A 186 -11.58 -20.51 11.14
C VAL A 186 -11.76 -21.64 10.15
N LEU A 187 -10.71 -21.95 9.41
CA LEU A 187 -10.63 -23.11 8.53
C LEU A 187 -9.97 -24.24 9.29
N LEU A 188 -10.75 -25.30 9.53
CA LEU A 188 -10.27 -26.54 10.16
C LEU A 188 -10.09 -27.59 9.08
N ARG A 189 -8.92 -28.24 9.05
CA ARG A 189 -8.66 -29.39 8.16
C ARG A 189 -8.61 -30.66 8.98
N PHE A 190 -9.20 -31.71 8.47
CA PHE A 190 -9.26 -33.02 9.10
C PHE A 190 -8.48 -34.06 8.32
N ALA A 191 -8.01 -35.10 9.01
CA ALA A 191 -7.27 -36.18 8.40
C ALA A 191 -8.16 -37.09 7.54
N ASP A 192 -9.46 -37.17 7.84
CA ASP A 192 -10.41 -38.04 7.14
C ASP A 192 -11.84 -37.43 7.16
N ALA A 193 -12.72 -38.06 6.35
CA ALA A 193 -14.12 -37.64 6.24
C ALA A 193 -14.94 -37.88 7.51
N ARG A 194 -14.52 -38.77 8.41
CA ARG A 194 -15.21 -39.06 9.67
C ARG A 194 -15.01 -37.89 10.65
N GLY A 195 -13.77 -37.40 10.78
CA GLY A 195 -13.45 -36.22 11.58
C GLY A 195 -14.22 -35.00 11.11
N LEU A 196 -14.24 -34.76 9.79
CA LEU A 196 -15.03 -33.67 9.19
C LEU A 196 -16.52 -33.79 9.51
N ALA A 197 -17.11 -34.97 9.35
CA ALA A 197 -18.53 -35.19 9.61
C ALA A 197 -18.89 -34.96 11.07
N SER A 198 -18.04 -35.42 12.01
CA SER A 198 -18.22 -35.18 13.44
C SER A 198 -18.14 -33.69 13.80
N ALA A 199 -17.16 -33.00 13.26
CA ALA A 199 -17.00 -31.55 13.48
C ALA A 199 -18.16 -30.74 12.88
N ALA A 200 -18.63 -31.09 11.68
CA ALA A 200 -19.75 -30.43 11.03
C ALA A 200 -21.09 -30.66 11.81
N ALA A 201 -21.25 -31.80 12.45
CA ALA A 201 -22.40 -32.05 13.33
C ALA A 201 -22.33 -31.24 14.63
N LEU A 202 -21.12 -30.99 15.14
CA LEU A 202 -20.88 -30.19 16.36
C LEU A 202 -21.03 -28.70 16.10
N VAL A 203 -20.59 -28.20 14.94
CA VAL A 203 -20.57 -26.78 14.59
C VAL A 203 -21.60 -26.51 13.51
N SER A 204 -22.82 -26.16 13.93
CA SER A 204 -24.01 -26.05 13.06
C SER A 204 -23.95 -24.94 12.02
N ASP A 205 -23.13 -23.92 12.24
CA ASP A 205 -22.89 -22.77 11.35
C ASP A 205 -21.64 -22.95 10.48
N GLY A 206 -20.95 -24.11 10.59
CA GLY A 206 -19.82 -24.45 9.77
C GLY A 206 -20.22 -24.92 8.36
N VAL A 207 -19.44 -24.52 7.37
CA VAL A 207 -19.60 -24.94 5.97
C VAL A 207 -18.54 -26.02 5.66
N PRO A 208 -18.93 -27.29 5.47
CA PRO A 208 -18.01 -28.38 5.17
C PRO A 208 -17.66 -28.43 3.67
N ASP A 209 -16.40 -28.69 3.36
CA ASP A 209 -15.92 -29.06 2.05
C ASP A 209 -15.36 -30.51 2.12
N ALA A 210 -16.10 -31.44 1.52
CA ALA A 210 -15.78 -32.86 1.59
C ALA A 210 -14.56 -33.24 0.73
N ASP A 211 -14.30 -32.52 -0.36
CA ASP A 211 -13.17 -32.80 -1.26
C ASP A 211 -11.84 -32.31 -0.65
N ALA A 212 -11.87 -31.17 0.02
CA ALA A 212 -10.71 -30.59 0.71
C ALA A 212 -10.55 -31.12 2.15
N LEU A 213 -11.53 -31.88 2.69
CA LEU A 213 -11.62 -32.31 4.08
C LEU A 213 -11.54 -31.13 5.07
N THR A 214 -12.20 -30.02 4.77
CA THR A 214 -12.17 -28.81 5.57
C THR A 214 -13.54 -28.40 6.07
N LEU A 215 -13.58 -27.73 7.23
CA LEU A 215 -14.75 -27.05 7.79
C LEU A 215 -14.44 -25.58 7.98
N GLN A 216 -15.19 -24.73 7.32
CA GLN A 216 -15.10 -23.29 7.50
C GLN A 216 -16.12 -22.85 8.55
N VAL A 217 -15.64 -22.32 9.67
CA VAL A 217 -16.46 -21.88 10.81
C VAL A 217 -16.43 -20.36 10.89
N PRO A 218 -17.56 -19.65 10.81
CA PRO A 218 -17.60 -18.21 11.00
C PRO A 218 -16.98 -17.81 12.35
N SER A 219 -16.13 -16.79 12.34
CA SER A 219 -15.42 -16.32 13.54
C SER A 219 -15.15 -14.82 13.45
N ASP A 220 -15.19 -14.15 14.58
CA ASP A 220 -14.78 -12.76 14.74
C ASP A 220 -13.23 -12.58 14.79
N GLY A 221 -12.48 -13.67 14.66
CA GLY A 221 -11.03 -13.71 14.82
C GLY A 221 -10.58 -13.54 16.28
N GLY A 222 -11.50 -13.44 17.22
CA GLY A 222 -11.20 -13.21 18.63
C GLY A 222 -10.64 -14.46 19.31
N MET A 223 -9.66 -14.28 20.20
CA MET A 223 -9.04 -15.37 20.96
C MET A 223 -10.06 -16.17 21.81
N ARG A 224 -11.15 -15.53 22.27
CA ARG A 224 -12.20 -16.21 23.05
C ARG A 224 -13.03 -17.14 22.18
N SER A 225 -13.43 -16.67 21.00
CA SER A 225 -14.21 -17.46 20.03
C SER A 225 -13.41 -18.65 19.56
N LEU A 226 -12.14 -18.44 19.24
CA LEU A 226 -11.22 -19.50 18.84
C LEU A 226 -11.04 -20.54 19.95
N LYS A 227 -10.80 -20.09 21.19
CA LYS A 227 -10.65 -21.00 22.34
C LYS A 227 -11.92 -21.81 22.57
N ALA A 228 -13.09 -21.18 22.54
CA ALA A 228 -14.36 -21.88 22.74
C ALA A 228 -14.63 -22.94 21.65
N LEU A 229 -14.21 -22.68 20.40
CA LEU A 229 -14.28 -23.64 19.32
C LEU A 229 -13.36 -24.84 19.57
N LEU A 230 -12.10 -24.57 19.97
CA LEU A 230 -11.12 -25.64 20.26
C LEU A 230 -11.53 -26.47 21.45
N ASP A 231 -12.01 -25.87 22.56
CA ASP A 231 -12.46 -26.59 23.74
C ASP A 231 -13.63 -27.54 23.38
N ARG A 232 -14.58 -27.11 22.52
CA ARG A 232 -15.68 -27.97 22.05
C ARG A 232 -15.22 -29.14 21.21
N LEU A 233 -14.22 -28.95 20.34
CA LEU A 233 -13.65 -30.04 19.51
C LEU A 233 -12.90 -31.05 20.40
N ASP A 234 -12.18 -30.56 21.40
CA ASP A 234 -11.41 -31.38 22.35
C ASP A 234 -12.33 -32.23 23.24
N ASP A 235 -13.44 -31.63 23.76
CA ASP A 235 -14.46 -32.33 24.56
C ASP A 235 -15.08 -33.52 23.82
N GLU A 236 -15.24 -33.43 22.50
CA GLU A 236 -15.76 -34.49 21.63
C GLU A 236 -14.65 -35.37 21.02
N SER A 237 -13.40 -35.17 21.44
CA SER A 237 -12.22 -35.90 20.98
C SER A 237 -12.08 -35.87 19.43
N ILE A 238 -12.38 -34.73 18.82
CA ILE A 238 -12.24 -34.51 17.37
C ILE A 238 -10.86 -33.93 17.08
N GLU A 239 -9.99 -34.73 16.47
CA GLU A 239 -8.66 -34.30 16.09
C GLU A 239 -8.67 -33.40 14.85
N VAL A 240 -8.08 -32.20 14.96
CA VAL A 240 -7.87 -31.25 13.86
C VAL A 240 -6.43 -31.36 13.37
N ALA A 241 -6.24 -31.66 12.09
CA ALA A 241 -4.90 -31.78 11.49
C ALA A 241 -4.22 -30.42 11.28
N GLU A 242 -5.01 -29.40 10.91
CA GLU A 242 -4.51 -28.05 10.65
C GLU A 242 -5.61 -27.03 10.95
N LEU A 243 -5.24 -25.89 11.52
CA LEU A 243 -6.11 -24.78 11.81
C LEU A 243 -5.53 -23.50 11.22
N THR A 244 -6.35 -22.78 10.44
CA THR A 244 -6.00 -21.47 9.91
C THR A 244 -7.10 -20.47 10.32
N VAL A 245 -6.69 -19.34 10.89
CA VAL A 245 -7.62 -18.24 11.17
C VAL A 245 -7.54 -17.24 10.03
N HIS A 246 -8.64 -17.10 9.30
CA HIS A 246 -8.79 -16.05 8.29
C HIS A 246 -9.48 -14.84 8.93
N THR A 247 -8.80 -13.71 8.96
CA THR A 247 -9.39 -12.41 9.28
C THR A 247 -9.60 -11.66 7.99
N PRO A 248 -10.74 -10.94 7.82
CA PRO A 248 -10.97 -10.16 6.61
C PRO A 248 -9.81 -9.24 6.31
N ASP A 249 -9.37 -9.22 5.08
CA ASP A 249 -8.38 -8.30 4.57
C ASP A 249 -9.04 -7.21 3.68
N LEU A 250 -8.24 -6.30 3.14
CA LEU A 250 -8.77 -5.25 2.26
C LEU A 250 -9.20 -5.80 0.89
N ASP A 251 -8.70 -6.97 0.47
CA ASP A 251 -9.15 -7.64 -0.76
C ASP A 251 -10.60 -8.09 -0.59
N ASP A 252 -10.95 -8.67 0.58
CA ASP A 252 -12.33 -9.05 0.91
C ASP A 252 -13.26 -7.83 0.92
N VAL A 253 -12.80 -6.71 1.48
CA VAL A 253 -13.56 -5.44 1.52
C VAL A 253 -13.81 -4.94 0.11
N PHE A 254 -12.78 -4.93 -0.73
CA PHE A 254 -12.90 -4.46 -2.11
C PHE A 254 -13.90 -5.32 -2.90
N LEU A 255 -13.80 -6.64 -2.81
CA LEU A 255 -14.72 -7.58 -3.46
C LEU A 255 -16.16 -7.39 -3.03
N ALA A 256 -16.38 -7.27 -1.71
CA ALA A 256 -17.73 -7.11 -1.18
C ALA A 256 -18.40 -5.80 -1.62
N LEU A 257 -17.62 -4.70 -1.75
CA LEU A 257 -18.14 -3.39 -2.08
C LEU A 257 -18.26 -3.13 -3.58
N THR A 258 -17.41 -3.76 -4.41
CA THR A 258 -17.39 -3.51 -5.86
C THR A 258 -18.07 -4.62 -6.67
N GLY A 259 -18.22 -5.81 -6.09
CA GLY A 259 -18.81 -6.98 -6.77
C GLY A 259 -17.92 -7.54 -7.90
N HIS A 260 -16.65 -7.14 -7.97
CA HIS A 260 -15.69 -7.64 -8.95
C HIS A 260 -14.68 -8.57 -8.26
N PRO A 261 -14.42 -9.79 -8.77
CA PRO A 261 -13.33 -10.62 -8.28
C PRO A 261 -11.99 -9.93 -8.59
N THR A 262 -11.15 -9.76 -7.56
CA THR A 262 -9.74 -9.42 -7.76
C THR A 262 -9.10 -10.51 -8.60
N GLU A 263 -8.28 -10.13 -9.59
CA GLU A 263 -7.50 -11.11 -10.36
C GLU A 263 -6.66 -11.93 -9.38
N GLN A 264 -6.96 -13.23 -9.30
CA GLN A 264 -6.27 -14.16 -8.41
C GLN A 264 -4.77 -14.11 -8.68
N LYS A 265 -3.98 -14.01 -7.62
CA LYS A 265 -2.54 -14.22 -7.64
C LYS A 265 -2.25 -15.54 -8.36
N GLU A 266 -1.74 -15.49 -9.60
CA GLU A 266 -1.12 -16.64 -10.21
C GLU A 266 0.03 -17.10 -9.30
N THR A 267 -0.22 -18.19 -8.61
CA THR A 267 0.83 -18.93 -7.88
C THR A 267 1.75 -19.53 -8.93
N VAL A 268 2.86 -18.85 -9.21
CA VAL A 268 3.94 -19.41 -10.03
C VAL A 268 4.45 -20.66 -9.31
N LYS A 269 4.29 -21.80 -9.98
CA LYS A 269 4.88 -23.07 -9.61
C LYS A 269 6.40 -23.04 -9.69
#